data_c7cbf2ebc21e4492eebc7c2ee4d8db81
#
_entry.id   c7cbf2ebc21e4492eebc7c2ee4d8db81
#
_cell.length_a   1.000
_cell.length_b   1.000
_cell.length_c   1.000
_cell.angle_alpha   90.00
_cell.angle_beta   90.00
_cell.angle_gamma   90.00
#
_symmetry.space_group_name_H-M   'P 1'
#
loop_
_entity.id
_entity.type
_entity.pdbx_description
1 polymer ?
#
loop_
_entity_poly.entity_id
_entity_poly.type
_entity_poly.pdbx_seq_one_letter_code
_entity_poly.pdbx_strand_id
1 'polypeptide(L)'
;VMVIAFASVGLTQWAIRRGDKVLADVMRRTSMFLPMIPVVGFWLSGSYAVVTQSEAWSWTFFRGTTSYQGLLLVGAIYYGMMSLLWKNGLPRIATVVLANAALWVTLTQVPGWDFITHPQAWLIPPAVCVLLIAHLQRDRLDPAMGSAIRYACTLMIYLSSTADMLLSEIGRSLWGPVILVLLALAGMALGVVLRAKPFLYLGTIFVFLGVTSMVWHSTQAIDAVWPWWAFGITTGLLLLTGLAMIEKHRPRLNQWANQLASWES
;
A
#
# COMPACT_ATOMS: atom_id res chain seq x y z
N VAL A 1 -3.73 15.43 -25.92
CA VAL A 1 -4.11 14.00 -25.86
C VAL A 1 -5.00 13.72 -24.66
N MET A 2 -4.64 14.12 -23.43
CA MET A 2 -5.48 13.87 -22.22
C MET A 2 -6.89 14.48 -22.33
N VAL A 3 -7.01 15.73 -22.81
CA VAL A 3 -8.32 16.35 -23.04
C VAL A 3 -9.17 15.54 -24.02
N ILE A 4 -8.57 15.05 -25.09
CA ILE A 4 -9.24 14.18 -26.07
C ILE A 4 -9.66 12.86 -25.42
N ALA A 5 -8.84 12.31 -24.51
CA ALA A 5 -9.17 11.12 -23.77
C ALA A 5 -10.42 11.33 -22.88
N PHE A 6 -10.49 12.42 -22.11
CA PHE A 6 -11.69 12.75 -21.33
C PHE A 6 -12.91 12.99 -22.22
N ALA A 7 -12.74 13.68 -23.34
CA ALA A 7 -13.84 13.90 -24.30
C ALA A 7 -14.33 12.55 -24.89
N SER A 8 -13.44 11.60 -25.17
CA SER A 8 -13.81 10.28 -25.71
C SER A 8 -14.66 9.47 -24.73
N VAL A 9 -14.43 9.61 -23.41
CA VAL A 9 -15.31 8.97 -22.39
C VAL A 9 -16.69 9.59 -22.41
N GLY A 10 -16.78 10.93 -22.53
CA GLY A 10 -18.07 11.62 -22.66
C GLY A 10 -18.84 11.18 -23.91
N LEU A 11 -18.15 11.07 -25.04
CA LEU A 11 -18.74 10.57 -26.28
C LEU A 11 -19.18 9.10 -26.18
N THR A 12 -18.43 8.25 -25.48
CA THR A 12 -18.81 6.88 -25.22
C THR A 12 -20.13 6.81 -24.41
N GLN A 13 -20.24 7.62 -23.36
CA GLN A 13 -21.45 7.70 -22.54
C GLN A 13 -22.65 8.21 -23.35
N TRP A 14 -22.43 9.20 -24.22
CA TRP A 14 -23.46 9.71 -25.12
C TRP A 14 -23.92 8.65 -26.14
N ALA A 15 -22.98 7.89 -26.76
CA ALA A 15 -23.29 6.79 -27.67
C ALA A 15 -24.10 5.67 -26.98
N ILE A 16 -23.72 5.31 -25.73
CA ILE A 16 -24.46 4.34 -24.90
C ILE A 16 -25.91 4.82 -24.67
N ARG A 17 -26.10 6.11 -24.33
CA ARG A 17 -27.44 6.69 -24.11
C ARG A 17 -28.29 6.71 -25.38
N ARG A 18 -27.67 6.81 -26.56
CA ARG A 18 -28.38 6.72 -27.86
C ARG A 18 -28.65 5.29 -28.33
N GLY A 19 -28.12 4.28 -27.65
CA GLY A 19 -28.29 2.88 -28.00
C GLY A 19 -27.40 2.38 -29.13
N ASP A 20 -26.40 3.17 -29.55
CA ASP A 20 -25.49 2.82 -30.64
C ASP A 20 -24.31 1.99 -30.10
N LYS A 21 -24.54 0.66 -30.04
CA LYS A 21 -23.60 -0.30 -29.43
C LYS A 21 -22.27 -0.39 -30.18
N VAL A 22 -22.27 -0.25 -31.50
CA VAL A 22 -21.05 -0.38 -32.32
C VAL A 22 -20.12 0.83 -32.04
N LEU A 23 -20.68 2.04 -32.08
CA LEU A 23 -19.93 3.25 -31.80
C LEU A 23 -19.41 3.26 -30.36
N ALA A 24 -20.24 2.84 -29.40
CA ALA A 24 -19.88 2.77 -28.00
C ALA A 24 -18.71 1.79 -27.75
N ASP A 25 -18.68 0.63 -28.39
CA ASP A 25 -17.60 -0.35 -28.17
C ASP A 25 -16.27 0.12 -28.80
N VAL A 26 -16.30 0.69 -29.99
CA VAL A 26 -15.12 1.26 -30.63
C VAL A 26 -14.55 2.41 -29.80
N MET A 27 -15.39 3.37 -29.40
CA MET A 27 -14.97 4.50 -28.57
C MET A 27 -14.44 4.06 -27.21
N ARG A 28 -15.02 3.07 -26.61
CA ARG A 28 -14.57 2.49 -25.34
C ARG A 28 -13.17 1.87 -25.45
N ARG A 29 -12.89 1.14 -26.52
CA ARG A 29 -11.55 0.54 -26.74
C ARG A 29 -10.51 1.63 -27.00
N THR A 30 -10.84 2.60 -27.86
CA THR A 30 -9.92 3.70 -28.17
C THR A 30 -9.62 4.56 -26.95
N SER A 31 -10.63 4.90 -26.15
CA SER A 31 -10.45 5.70 -24.94
C SER A 31 -9.58 4.99 -23.88
N MET A 32 -9.56 3.64 -23.88
CA MET A 32 -8.71 2.88 -22.95
C MET A 32 -7.20 3.05 -23.24
N PHE A 33 -6.81 3.20 -24.50
CA PHE A 33 -5.39 3.31 -24.89
C PHE A 33 -4.89 4.75 -24.99
N LEU A 34 -5.78 5.72 -25.17
CA LEU A 34 -5.43 7.10 -25.45
C LEU A 34 -4.52 7.74 -24.37
N PRO A 35 -4.75 7.57 -23.06
CA PRO A 35 -3.89 8.14 -22.02
C PRO A 35 -2.52 7.47 -21.92
N MET A 36 -2.37 6.23 -22.41
CA MET A 36 -1.08 5.55 -22.41
C MET A 36 -0.09 6.21 -23.38
N ILE A 37 -0.58 6.83 -24.46
CA ILE A 37 0.29 7.48 -25.47
C ILE A 37 1.18 8.56 -24.82
N PRO A 38 0.65 9.57 -24.11
CA PRO A 38 1.51 10.58 -23.48
C PRO A 38 2.34 10.02 -22.31
N VAL A 39 1.82 9.05 -21.55
CA VAL A 39 2.55 8.44 -20.42
C VAL A 39 3.78 7.68 -20.93
N VAL A 40 3.58 6.79 -21.92
CA VAL A 40 4.67 6.00 -22.51
C VAL A 40 5.59 6.88 -23.34
N GLY A 41 5.04 7.82 -24.12
CA GLY A 41 5.82 8.75 -24.93
C GLY A 41 6.76 9.62 -24.09
N PHE A 42 6.30 10.12 -22.96
CA PHE A 42 7.14 10.88 -22.03
C PHE A 42 8.26 10.01 -21.41
N TRP A 43 7.92 8.78 -21.03
CA TRP A 43 8.90 7.83 -20.48
C TRP A 43 9.96 7.46 -21.52
N LEU A 44 9.57 7.16 -22.76
CA LEU A 44 10.50 6.87 -23.85
C LEU A 44 11.41 8.07 -24.18
N SER A 45 10.88 9.28 -24.19
CA SER A 45 11.68 10.48 -24.46
C SER A 45 12.70 10.75 -23.35
N GLY A 46 12.32 10.53 -22.09
CA GLY A 46 13.22 10.64 -20.95
C GLY A 46 14.34 9.60 -21.00
N SER A 47 13.99 8.35 -21.28
CA SER A 47 14.96 7.24 -21.39
C SER A 47 15.91 7.46 -22.57
N TYR A 48 15.43 7.93 -23.71
CA TYR A 48 16.25 8.23 -24.88
C TYR A 48 17.23 9.38 -24.59
N ALA A 49 16.80 10.45 -23.93
CA ALA A 49 17.67 11.57 -23.57
C ALA A 49 18.80 11.16 -22.63
N VAL A 50 18.54 10.22 -21.69
CA VAL A 50 19.57 9.66 -20.79
C VAL A 50 20.59 8.82 -21.57
N VAL A 51 20.16 8.01 -22.53
CA VAL A 51 21.05 7.12 -23.30
C VAL A 51 21.92 7.91 -24.30
N THR A 52 21.37 8.93 -24.93
CA THR A 52 22.05 9.65 -26.00
C THR A 52 22.80 10.90 -25.55
N GLN A 53 22.63 11.32 -24.28
CA GLN A 53 23.15 12.61 -23.76
C GLN A 53 22.82 13.82 -24.66
N SER A 54 21.85 13.70 -25.55
CA SER A 54 21.49 14.75 -26.51
C SER A 54 20.32 15.56 -25.93
N GLU A 55 20.56 16.86 -25.73
CA GLU A 55 19.50 17.83 -25.39
C GLU A 55 18.53 18.10 -26.57
N ALA A 56 18.86 17.63 -27.76
CA ALA A 56 18.16 17.97 -28.99
C ALA A 56 16.75 17.40 -29.13
N TRP A 57 16.40 16.36 -28.38
CA TRP A 57 15.06 15.79 -28.35
C TRP A 57 14.33 16.04 -27.01
N SER A 58 14.65 17.18 -26.38
CA SER A 58 13.86 17.64 -25.27
C SER A 58 12.47 18.02 -25.80
N TRP A 59 11.48 17.27 -25.42
CA TRP A 59 10.09 17.69 -25.48
C TRP A 59 9.90 18.89 -24.52
N THR A 60 10.56 20.00 -24.84
CA THR A 60 10.60 21.26 -24.08
C THR A 60 9.20 21.78 -23.80
N PHE A 61 8.25 21.51 -24.72
CA PHE A 61 6.84 21.82 -24.53
C PHE A 61 6.22 21.09 -23.32
N PHE A 62 6.61 19.84 -23.04
CA PHE A 62 6.09 19.08 -21.89
C PHE A 62 6.89 19.32 -20.60
N ARG A 63 8.18 19.69 -20.69
CA ARG A 63 8.98 20.05 -19.52
C ARG A 63 8.56 21.37 -18.88
N GLY A 64 7.97 22.30 -19.65
CA GLY A 64 7.58 23.62 -19.16
C GLY A 64 6.21 23.68 -18.50
N THR A 65 5.29 22.76 -18.81
CA THR A 65 3.88 22.88 -18.41
C THR A 65 3.34 21.76 -17.53
N THR A 66 3.87 20.54 -17.64
CA THR A 66 3.40 19.40 -16.82
C THR A 66 4.56 18.55 -16.35
N SER A 67 4.72 18.41 -15.05
CA SER A 67 5.64 17.41 -14.51
C SER A 67 5.13 16.01 -14.87
N TYR A 68 6.04 15.06 -15.07
CA TYR A 68 5.67 13.66 -15.34
C TYR A 68 4.76 13.09 -14.26
N GLN A 69 4.95 13.51 -13.03
CA GLN A 69 4.06 13.18 -11.89
C GLN A 69 2.61 13.62 -12.15
N GLY A 70 2.42 14.87 -12.62
CA GLY A 70 1.09 15.40 -12.96
C GLY A 70 0.43 14.60 -14.08
N LEU A 71 1.20 14.18 -15.09
CA LEU A 71 0.70 13.32 -16.16
C LEU A 71 0.24 11.96 -15.66
N LEU A 72 1.02 11.33 -14.77
CA LEU A 72 0.68 10.05 -14.14
C LEU A 72 -0.56 10.18 -13.25
N LEU A 73 -0.67 11.26 -12.46
CA LEU A 73 -1.85 11.52 -11.63
C LEU A 73 -3.12 11.74 -12.46
N VAL A 74 -3.03 12.54 -13.53
CA VAL A 74 -4.16 12.75 -14.46
C VAL A 74 -4.56 11.43 -15.11
N GLY A 75 -3.60 10.58 -15.49
CA GLY A 75 -3.84 9.24 -15.99
C GLY A 75 -4.52 8.34 -14.95
N ALA A 76 -4.07 8.38 -13.70
CA ALA A 76 -4.69 7.64 -12.61
C ALA A 76 -6.14 8.08 -12.36
N ILE A 77 -6.41 9.37 -12.31
CA ILE A 77 -7.78 9.92 -12.17
C ILE A 77 -8.66 9.49 -13.33
N TYR A 78 -8.13 9.55 -14.56
CA TYR A 78 -8.86 9.13 -15.75
C TYR A 78 -9.28 7.66 -15.68
N TYR A 79 -8.35 6.75 -15.41
CA TYR A 79 -8.67 5.32 -15.28
C TYR A 79 -9.53 5.01 -14.07
N GLY A 80 -9.40 5.78 -12.97
CA GLY A 80 -10.28 5.72 -11.81
C GLY A 80 -11.73 6.03 -12.18
N MET A 81 -11.94 7.13 -12.89
CA MET A 81 -13.26 7.52 -13.40
C MET A 81 -13.83 6.44 -14.34
N MET A 82 -13.01 5.94 -15.25
CA MET A 82 -13.37 4.89 -16.20
C MET A 82 -13.77 3.58 -15.49
N SER A 83 -13.04 3.23 -14.41
CA SER A 83 -13.34 2.07 -13.57
C SER A 83 -14.69 2.18 -12.87
N LEU A 84 -15.06 3.36 -12.40
CA LEU A 84 -16.35 3.63 -11.77
C LEU A 84 -17.49 3.55 -12.79
N LEU A 85 -17.30 4.11 -13.99
CA LEU A 85 -18.33 4.15 -15.03
C LEU A 85 -18.58 2.76 -15.65
N TRP A 86 -17.55 1.97 -15.90
CA TRP A 86 -17.66 0.74 -16.68
C TRP A 86 -17.51 -0.55 -15.86
N LYS A 87 -17.26 -0.46 -14.56
CA LYS A 87 -17.10 -1.60 -13.63
C LYS A 87 -16.10 -2.68 -14.10
N ASN A 88 -15.09 -2.28 -14.90
CA ASN A 88 -14.07 -3.18 -15.44
C ASN A 88 -12.86 -3.26 -14.49
N GLY A 89 -12.21 -4.44 -14.44
CA GLY A 89 -11.03 -4.69 -13.62
C GLY A 89 -9.75 -4.01 -14.16
N LEU A 90 -9.55 -3.99 -15.47
CA LEU A 90 -8.34 -3.42 -16.11
C LEU A 90 -8.12 -1.95 -15.78
N PRO A 91 -9.09 -1.02 -15.90
CA PRO A 91 -8.91 0.37 -15.49
C PRO A 91 -8.57 0.54 -14.02
N ARG A 92 -9.09 -0.34 -13.12
CA ARG A 92 -8.75 -0.32 -11.69
C ARG A 92 -7.26 -0.58 -11.47
N ILE A 93 -6.73 -1.60 -12.12
CA ILE A 93 -5.30 -1.93 -12.05
C ILE A 93 -4.47 -0.77 -12.60
N ALA A 94 -4.84 -0.22 -13.75
CA ALA A 94 -4.15 0.93 -14.34
C ALA A 94 -4.16 2.16 -13.41
N THR A 95 -5.29 2.45 -12.74
CA THR A 95 -5.39 3.51 -11.73
C THR A 95 -4.34 3.34 -10.64
N VAL A 96 -4.27 2.14 -10.04
CA VAL A 96 -3.35 1.85 -8.94
C VAL A 96 -1.90 1.92 -9.38
N VAL A 97 -1.58 1.34 -10.54
CA VAL A 97 -0.21 1.37 -11.09
C VAL A 97 0.24 2.80 -11.35
N LEU A 98 -0.59 3.62 -12.01
CA LEU A 98 -0.25 5.01 -12.30
C LEU A 98 -0.17 5.90 -11.06
N ALA A 99 -1.07 5.69 -10.08
CA ALA A 99 -1.03 6.42 -8.83
C ALA A 99 0.24 6.11 -8.01
N ASN A 100 0.63 4.83 -7.91
CA ASN A 100 1.87 4.44 -7.26
C ASN A 100 3.11 4.90 -8.05
N ALA A 101 3.09 4.84 -9.38
CA ALA A 101 4.16 5.38 -10.21
C ALA A 101 4.34 6.90 -10.01
N ALA A 102 3.23 7.65 -9.92
CA ALA A 102 3.27 9.08 -9.62
C ALA A 102 3.89 9.34 -8.23
N LEU A 103 3.52 8.56 -7.22
CA LEU A 103 4.10 8.64 -5.88
C LEU A 103 5.61 8.36 -5.93
N TRP A 104 6.04 7.28 -6.57
CA TRP A 104 7.45 6.92 -6.67
C TRP A 104 8.27 7.99 -7.38
N VAL A 105 7.78 8.54 -8.51
CA VAL A 105 8.43 9.67 -9.18
C VAL A 105 8.51 10.90 -8.27
N THR A 106 7.52 11.13 -7.42
CA THR A 106 7.56 12.21 -6.43
C THR A 106 8.64 11.96 -5.37
N LEU A 107 8.71 10.73 -4.83
CA LEU A 107 9.70 10.35 -3.82
C LEU A 107 11.14 10.49 -4.34
N THR A 108 11.41 10.13 -5.61
CA THR A 108 12.75 10.30 -6.21
C THR A 108 13.19 11.77 -6.32
N GLN A 109 12.27 12.73 -6.22
CA GLN A 109 12.59 14.16 -6.31
C GLN A 109 12.81 14.80 -4.94
N VAL A 110 12.47 14.10 -3.85
CA VAL A 110 12.67 14.59 -2.49
C VAL A 110 14.04 14.11 -2.00
N PRO A 111 14.99 15.03 -1.71
CA PRO A 111 16.31 14.64 -1.21
C PRO A 111 16.20 13.84 0.08
N GLY A 112 16.93 12.73 0.17
CA GLY A 112 16.97 11.87 1.36
C GLY A 112 15.83 10.86 1.49
N TRP A 113 14.88 10.82 0.55
CA TRP A 113 13.79 9.84 0.53
C TRP A 113 14.05 8.67 -0.41
N ASP A 114 15.27 8.15 -0.37
CA ASP A 114 15.66 6.99 -1.15
C ASP A 114 15.01 5.71 -0.63
N PHE A 115 14.93 4.70 -1.51
CA PHE A 115 14.36 3.39 -1.15
C PHE A 115 15.06 2.73 0.03
N ILE A 116 16.37 2.95 0.19
CA ILE A 116 17.16 2.35 1.27
C ILE A 116 16.90 3.07 2.59
N THR A 117 16.78 4.40 2.57
CA THR A 117 16.60 5.21 3.79
C THR A 117 15.16 5.17 4.32
N HIS A 118 14.17 5.11 3.42
CA HIS A 118 12.74 5.11 3.79
C HIS A 118 11.95 4.04 3.00
N PRO A 119 12.24 2.74 3.18
CA PRO A 119 11.56 1.66 2.44
C PRO A 119 10.04 1.63 2.66
N GLN A 120 9.57 2.08 3.83
CA GLN A 120 8.14 2.16 4.14
C GLN A 120 7.37 3.06 3.17
N ALA A 121 7.90 4.21 2.78
CA ALA A 121 7.24 5.14 1.87
C ALA A 121 7.08 4.55 0.46
N TRP A 122 7.96 3.63 0.08
CA TRP A 122 7.96 2.98 -1.24
C TRP A 122 7.10 1.72 -1.29
N LEU A 123 7.02 0.97 -0.19
CA LEU A 123 6.39 -0.36 -0.17
C LEU A 123 4.98 -0.35 0.43
N ILE A 124 4.68 0.51 1.41
CA ILE A 124 3.38 0.54 2.06
C ILE A 124 2.25 0.93 1.09
N PRO A 125 2.36 2.02 0.28
CA PRO A 125 1.27 2.41 -0.60
C PRO A 125 0.87 1.34 -1.63
N PRO A 126 1.79 0.69 -2.37
CA PRO A 126 1.41 -0.38 -3.28
C PRO A 126 0.82 -1.60 -2.54
N ALA A 127 1.36 -1.96 -1.36
CA ALA A 127 0.83 -3.07 -0.58
C ALA A 127 -0.62 -2.81 -0.12
N VAL A 128 -0.91 -1.60 0.36
CA VAL A 128 -2.28 -1.18 0.72
C VAL A 128 -3.21 -1.20 -0.49
N CYS A 129 -2.74 -0.74 -1.65
CA CYS A 129 -3.52 -0.77 -2.88
C CYS A 129 -3.85 -2.20 -3.32
N VAL A 130 -2.89 -3.13 -3.23
CA VAL A 130 -3.11 -4.55 -3.55
C VAL A 130 -4.09 -5.18 -2.57
N LEU A 131 -3.98 -4.88 -1.26
CA LEU A 131 -4.94 -5.33 -0.25
C LEU A 131 -6.36 -4.83 -0.53
N LEU A 132 -6.51 -3.56 -0.90
CA LEU A 132 -7.79 -2.97 -1.28
C LEU A 132 -8.40 -3.67 -2.50
N ILE A 133 -7.60 -3.90 -3.55
CA ILE A 133 -8.06 -4.61 -4.75
C ILE A 133 -8.46 -6.05 -4.41
N ALA A 134 -7.65 -6.76 -3.63
CA ALA A 134 -7.94 -8.12 -3.20
C ALA A 134 -9.23 -8.18 -2.37
N HIS A 135 -9.47 -7.19 -1.49
CA HIS A 135 -10.70 -7.09 -0.72
C HIS A 135 -11.93 -6.81 -1.61
N LEU A 136 -11.81 -5.89 -2.57
CA LEU A 136 -12.89 -5.56 -3.51
C LEU A 136 -13.22 -6.68 -4.50
N GLN A 137 -12.26 -7.56 -4.76
CA GLN A 137 -12.41 -8.69 -5.71
C GLN A 137 -12.49 -10.05 -5.00
N ARG A 138 -12.72 -10.07 -3.69
CA ARG A 138 -12.74 -11.30 -2.88
C ARG A 138 -13.64 -12.40 -3.45
N ASP A 139 -14.78 -12.02 -4.05
CA ASP A 139 -15.74 -12.99 -4.63
C ASP A 139 -15.25 -13.62 -5.93
N ARG A 140 -14.16 -13.13 -6.53
CA ARG A 140 -13.57 -13.62 -7.79
C ARG A 140 -12.20 -14.28 -7.61
N LEU A 141 -11.59 -14.09 -6.44
CA LEU A 141 -10.28 -14.65 -6.11
C LEU A 141 -10.45 -16.02 -5.46
N ASP A 142 -9.59 -16.96 -5.83
CA ASP A 142 -9.46 -18.20 -5.10
C ASP A 142 -9.10 -17.90 -3.63
N PRO A 143 -9.77 -18.55 -2.65
CA PRO A 143 -9.54 -18.31 -1.23
C PRO A 143 -8.08 -18.45 -0.81
N ALA A 144 -7.36 -19.45 -1.35
CA ALA A 144 -5.95 -19.67 -1.06
C ALA A 144 -5.07 -18.51 -1.59
N MET A 145 -5.35 -18.02 -2.81
CA MET A 145 -4.65 -16.88 -3.40
C MET A 145 -4.97 -15.59 -2.65
N GLY A 146 -6.23 -15.37 -2.26
CA GLY A 146 -6.64 -14.23 -1.45
C GLY A 146 -5.92 -14.17 -0.11
N SER A 147 -5.81 -15.34 0.56
CA SER A 147 -5.05 -15.50 1.79
C SER A 147 -3.56 -15.17 1.59
N ALA A 148 -2.92 -15.76 0.60
CA ALA A 148 -1.51 -15.52 0.30
C ALA A 148 -1.21 -14.03 0.04
N ILE A 149 -2.07 -13.34 -0.72
CA ILE A 149 -1.94 -11.91 -0.99
C ILE A 149 -2.03 -11.10 0.32
N ARG A 150 -3.00 -11.42 1.20
CA ARG A 150 -3.15 -10.71 2.48
C ARG A 150 -1.92 -10.89 3.38
N TYR A 151 -1.40 -12.12 3.50
CA TYR A 151 -0.17 -12.37 4.26
C TYR A 151 1.03 -11.65 3.68
N ALA A 152 1.24 -11.75 2.37
CA ALA A 152 2.38 -11.12 1.68
C ALA A 152 2.36 -9.59 1.81
N CYS A 153 1.21 -8.95 1.55
CA CYS A 153 1.10 -7.49 1.64
C CYS A 153 1.22 -7.00 3.09
N THR A 154 0.60 -7.69 4.05
CA THR A 154 0.70 -7.32 5.47
C THR A 154 2.12 -7.49 5.98
N LEU A 155 2.79 -8.59 5.60
CA LEU A 155 4.20 -8.81 5.92
C LEU A 155 5.09 -7.73 5.29
N MET A 156 4.84 -7.36 4.03
CA MET A 156 5.58 -6.29 3.35
C MET A 156 5.45 -4.95 4.07
N ILE A 157 4.25 -4.59 4.53
CA ILE A 157 3.99 -3.35 5.30
C ILE A 157 4.81 -3.35 6.60
N TYR A 158 4.74 -4.42 7.37
CA TYR A 158 5.46 -4.47 8.65
C TYR A 158 6.96 -4.61 8.47
N LEU A 159 7.41 -5.42 7.52
CA LEU A 159 8.84 -5.62 7.27
C LEU A 159 9.49 -4.32 6.76
N SER A 160 8.82 -3.57 5.88
CA SER A 160 9.33 -2.28 5.40
C SER A 160 9.41 -1.24 6.52
N SER A 161 8.42 -1.21 7.43
CA SER A 161 8.44 -0.33 8.59
C SER A 161 9.52 -0.73 9.60
N THR A 162 9.77 -2.03 9.78
CA THR A 162 10.86 -2.53 10.63
C THR A 162 12.22 -2.23 9.99
N ALA A 163 12.36 -2.40 8.68
CA ALA A 163 13.58 -2.08 7.96
C ALA A 163 13.92 -0.58 8.07
N ASP A 164 12.93 0.29 7.91
CA ASP A 164 13.10 1.73 8.09
C ASP A 164 13.61 2.07 9.51
N MET A 165 12.99 1.47 10.52
CA MET A 165 13.41 1.61 11.91
C MET A 165 14.87 1.15 12.12
N LEU A 166 15.25 0.00 11.53
CA LEU A 166 16.58 -0.57 11.69
C LEU A 166 17.66 0.19 10.91
N LEU A 167 17.34 0.69 9.73
CA LEU A 167 18.31 1.37 8.85
C LEU A 167 18.49 2.84 9.19
N SER A 168 17.42 3.54 9.56
CA SER A 168 17.44 4.99 9.69
C SER A 168 17.62 5.48 11.13
N GLU A 169 17.17 4.71 12.12
CA GLU A 169 16.90 5.28 13.45
C GLU A 169 17.47 4.48 14.65
N ILE A 170 18.28 3.43 14.41
CA ILE A 170 18.88 2.71 15.56
C ILE A 170 19.69 3.67 16.43
N GLY A 171 19.18 3.91 17.63
CA GLY A 171 19.84 4.76 18.64
C GLY A 171 19.66 6.28 18.46
N ARG A 172 18.92 6.74 17.43
CA ARG A 172 18.74 8.19 17.17
C ARG A 172 17.35 8.72 17.52
N SER A 173 16.29 7.96 17.34
CA SER A 173 14.91 8.42 17.53
C SER A 173 13.99 7.32 18.03
N LEU A 174 13.05 7.66 18.93
CA LEU A 174 11.96 6.76 19.39
C LEU A 174 10.80 6.70 18.39
N TRP A 175 10.79 7.55 17.37
CA TRP A 175 9.65 7.65 16.45
C TRP A 175 9.45 6.40 15.62
N GLY A 176 10.52 5.75 15.15
CA GLY A 176 10.43 4.52 14.36
C GLY A 176 9.70 3.39 15.09
N PRO A 177 10.12 2.98 16.31
CA PRO A 177 9.41 2.00 17.11
C PRO A 177 7.97 2.38 17.44
N VAL A 178 7.69 3.66 17.72
CA VAL A 178 6.33 4.16 18.00
C VAL A 178 5.43 3.99 16.76
N ILE A 179 5.91 4.40 15.60
CA ILE A 179 5.16 4.26 14.34
C ILE A 179 4.89 2.78 14.04
N LEU A 180 5.88 1.89 14.23
CA LEU A 180 5.70 0.46 14.05
C LEU A 180 4.60 -0.11 14.96
N VAL A 181 4.61 0.24 16.25
CA VAL A 181 3.59 -0.20 17.21
C VAL A 181 2.22 0.34 16.84
N LEU A 182 2.10 1.62 16.49
CA LEU A 182 0.84 2.22 16.05
C LEU A 182 0.30 1.57 14.78
N LEU A 183 1.17 1.31 13.80
CA LEU A 183 0.80 0.63 12.57
C LEU A 183 0.34 -0.81 12.83
N ALA A 184 1.03 -1.52 13.72
CA ALA A 184 0.68 -2.88 14.10
C ALA A 184 -0.66 -2.92 14.85
N LEU A 185 -0.91 -1.99 15.78
CA LEU A 185 -2.20 -1.86 16.47
C LEU A 185 -3.33 -1.50 15.52
N ALA A 186 -3.10 -0.56 14.59
CA ALA A 186 -4.07 -0.22 13.55
C ALA A 186 -4.38 -1.43 12.65
N GLY A 187 -3.36 -2.19 12.26
CA GLY A 187 -3.51 -3.43 11.50
C GLY A 187 -4.32 -4.47 12.27
N MET A 188 -4.06 -4.65 13.57
CA MET A 188 -4.86 -5.56 14.42
C MET A 188 -6.32 -5.12 14.50
N ALA A 189 -6.58 -3.82 14.69
CA ALA A 189 -7.95 -3.28 14.70
C ALA A 189 -8.67 -3.53 13.37
N LEU A 190 -7.99 -3.29 12.25
CA LEU A 190 -8.50 -3.63 10.92
C LEU A 190 -8.73 -5.13 10.76
N GLY A 191 -7.84 -5.97 11.29
CA GLY A 191 -7.99 -7.44 11.30
C GLY A 191 -9.26 -7.89 12.01
N VAL A 192 -9.59 -7.26 13.13
CA VAL A 192 -10.85 -7.53 13.86
C VAL A 192 -12.05 -7.10 13.03
N VAL A 193 -12.03 -5.90 12.46
CA VAL A 193 -13.15 -5.36 11.66
C VAL A 193 -13.37 -6.17 10.38
N LEU A 194 -12.29 -6.52 9.69
CA LEU A 194 -12.33 -7.29 8.44
C LEU A 194 -12.42 -8.80 8.65
N ARG A 195 -12.33 -9.27 9.90
CA ARG A 195 -12.26 -10.68 10.28
C ARG A 195 -11.14 -11.45 9.56
N ALA A 196 -9.99 -10.84 9.42
CA ALA A 196 -8.84 -11.36 8.69
C ALA A 196 -7.70 -11.76 9.64
N LYS A 197 -7.40 -13.07 9.71
CA LYS A 197 -6.33 -13.64 10.57
C LYS A 197 -4.94 -13.05 10.35
N PRO A 198 -4.48 -12.80 9.10
CA PRO A 198 -3.13 -12.31 8.85
C PRO A 198 -2.79 -11.06 9.63
N PHE A 199 -3.72 -10.11 9.71
CA PHE A 199 -3.53 -8.85 10.41
C PHE A 199 -3.37 -9.02 11.91
N LEU A 200 -4.08 -9.99 12.50
CA LEU A 200 -3.96 -10.29 13.94
C LEU A 200 -2.63 -10.94 14.28
N TYR A 201 -2.26 -12.02 13.56
CA TYR A 201 -1.04 -12.76 13.86
C TYR A 201 0.20 -11.92 13.63
N LEU A 202 0.31 -11.31 12.45
CA LEU A 202 1.44 -10.44 12.13
C LEU A 202 1.44 -9.20 13.01
N GLY A 203 0.28 -8.55 13.23
CA GLY A 203 0.18 -7.40 14.11
C GLY A 203 0.69 -7.69 15.52
N THR A 204 0.32 -8.83 16.11
CA THR A 204 0.80 -9.23 17.43
C THR A 204 2.32 -9.41 17.49
N ILE A 205 2.90 -10.08 16.48
CA ILE A 205 4.35 -10.26 16.37
C ILE A 205 5.05 -8.90 16.28
N PHE A 206 4.56 -8.00 15.43
CA PHE A 206 5.21 -6.71 15.22
C PHE A 206 4.97 -5.71 16.35
N VAL A 207 3.86 -5.79 17.10
CA VAL A 207 3.69 -5.05 18.36
C VAL A 207 4.77 -5.49 19.36
N PHE A 208 4.95 -6.80 19.54
CA PHE A 208 5.98 -7.31 20.45
C PHE A 208 7.40 -6.85 20.03
N LEU A 209 7.69 -6.90 18.75
CA LEU A 209 8.96 -6.46 18.18
C LEU A 209 9.19 -4.96 18.38
N GLY A 210 8.17 -4.13 18.15
CA GLY A 210 8.20 -2.69 18.37
C GLY A 210 8.41 -2.31 19.84
N VAL A 211 7.70 -2.99 20.76
CA VAL A 211 7.87 -2.77 22.21
C VAL A 211 9.28 -3.19 22.66
N THR A 212 9.79 -4.32 22.19
CA THR A 212 11.15 -4.76 22.47
C THR A 212 12.19 -3.74 21.98
N SER A 213 11.97 -3.20 20.78
CA SER A 213 12.83 -2.13 20.23
C SER A 213 12.78 -0.86 21.06
N MET A 214 11.60 -0.46 21.58
CA MET A 214 11.50 0.68 22.49
C MET A 214 12.30 0.48 23.78
N VAL A 215 12.24 -0.73 24.36
CA VAL A 215 13.02 -1.07 25.55
C VAL A 215 14.51 -1.00 25.24
N TRP A 216 14.94 -1.58 24.12
CA TRP A 216 16.33 -1.51 23.66
C TRP A 216 16.82 -0.06 23.52
N HIS A 217 16.04 0.77 22.86
CA HIS A 217 16.38 2.18 22.68
C HIS A 217 16.45 2.94 24.02
N SER A 218 15.50 2.65 24.93
CA SER A 218 15.48 3.28 26.27
C SER A 218 16.72 2.91 27.08
N THR A 219 17.23 1.68 26.98
CA THR A 219 18.46 1.28 27.69
C THR A 219 19.69 1.98 27.17
N GLN A 220 19.77 2.22 25.87
CA GLN A 220 20.89 2.97 25.28
C GLN A 220 20.83 4.48 25.60
N ALA A 221 19.62 5.07 25.62
CA ALA A 221 19.45 6.48 25.91
C ALA A 221 19.70 6.85 27.37
N ILE A 222 19.41 5.94 28.31
CA ILE A 222 19.51 6.17 29.75
C ILE A 222 20.81 5.59 30.34
N ASP A 223 21.54 4.78 29.52
CA ASP A 223 22.70 4.00 29.94
C ASP A 223 22.44 3.17 31.23
N ALA A 224 21.23 2.62 31.31
CA ALA A 224 20.74 1.87 32.47
C ALA A 224 20.08 0.57 32.04
N VAL A 225 20.24 -0.46 32.85
CA VAL A 225 19.70 -1.82 32.57
C VAL A 225 18.28 -2.01 33.13
N TRP A 226 17.79 -1.10 33.97
CA TRP A 226 16.51 -1.22 34.62
C TRP A 226 15.29 -1.34 33.68
N PRO A 227 15.25 -0.71 32.46
CA PRO A 227 14.13 -0.87 31.57
C PRO A 227 13.91 -2.34 31.13
N TRP A 228 15.01 -3.12 30.98
CA TRP A 228 14.94 -4.55 30.69
C TRP A 228 14.29 -5.34 31.83
N TRP A 229 14.65 -5.03 33.06
CA TRP A 229 14.05 -5.67 34.23
C TRP A 229 12.56 -5.32 34.33
N ALA A 230 12.20 -4.06 34.17
CA ALA A 230 10.81 -3.62 34.17
C ALA A 230 10.00 -4.29 33.06
N PHE A 231 10.54 -4.36 31.85
CA PHE A 231 9.92 -5.06 30.70
C PHE A 231 9.74 -6.54 30.98
N GLY A 232 10.78 -7.21 31.47
CA GLY A 232 10.73 -8.65 31.78
C GLY A 232 9.69 -8.98 32.83
N ILE A 233 9.66 -8.22 33.94
CA ILE A 233 8.68 -8.40 35.04
C ILE A 233 7.27 -8.13 34.52
N THR A 234 7.05 -7.04 33.78
CA THR A 234 5.73 -6.67 33.26
C THR A 234 5.23 -7.73 32.27
N THR A 235 6.08 -8.18 31.35
CA THR A 235 5.74 -9.22 30.38
C THR A 235 5.46 -10.55 31.09
N GLY A 236 6.26 -10.93 32.07
CA GLY A 236 6.04 -12.12 32.87
C GLY A 236 4.70 -12.09 33.63
N LEU A 237 4.37 -10.94 34.25
CA LEU A 237 3.11 -10.75 34.95
C LEU A 237 1.90 -10.79 33.99
N LEU A 238 2.01 -10.19 32.81
CA LEU A 238 0.99 -10.24 31.77
C LEU A 238 0.77 -11.67 31.25
N LEU A 239 1.84 -12.43 31.06
CA LEU A 239 1.73 -13.84 30.68
C LEU A 239 1.05 -14.69 31.75
N LEU A 240 1.42 -14.53 33.03
CA LEU A 240 0.81 -15.24 34.14
C LEU A 240 -0.68 -14.89 34.32
N THR A 241 -1.02 -13.59 34.26
CA THR A 241 -2.42 -13.15 34.34
C THR A 241 -3.21 -13.60 33.12
N GLY A 242 -2.60 -13.58 31.92
CA GLY A 242 -3.20 -14.12 30.69
C GLY A 242 -3.49 -15.61 30.80
N LEU A 243 -2.53 -16.41 31.26
CA LEU A 243 -2.73 -17.86 31.50
C LEU A 243 -3.82 -18.12 32.52
N ALA A 244 -3.85 -17.39 33.63
CA ALA A 244 -4.90 -17.52 34.64
C ALA A 244 -6.30 -17.16 34.10
N MET A 245 -6.37 -16.11 33.25
CA MET A 245 -7.62 -15.76 32.55
C MET A 245 -8.05 -16.82 31.52
N ILE A 246 -7.11 -17.40 30.80
CA ILE A 246 -7.36 -18.48 29.84
C ILE A 246 -7.92 -19.68 30.56
N GLU A 247 -7.34 -20.08 31.69
CA GLU A 247 -7.78 -21.20 32.46
C GLU A 247 -9.16 -20.97 33.06
N LYS A 248 -9.41 -19.80 33.62
CA LYS A 248 -10.71 -19.41 34.21
C LYS A 248 -11.83 -19.34 33.17
N HIS A 249 -11.56 -18.96 31.93
CA HIS A 249 -12.57 -18.72 30.88
C HIS A 249 -12.47 -19.71 29.71
N ARG A 250 -11.88 -20.89 29.91
CA ARG A 250 -11.73 -21.95 28.91
C ARG A 250 -12.95 -22.17 28.00
N PRO A 251 -14.18 -22.29 28.50
CA PRO A 251 -15.34 -22.55 27.63
C PRO A 251 -15.67 -21.37 26.71
N ARG A 252 -15.48 -20.13 27.18
CA ARG A 252 -15.66 -18.93 26.33
C ARG A 252 -14.56 -18.80 25.30
N LEU A 253 -13.34 -19.14 25.65
CA LEU A 253 -12.19 -19.08 24.72
C LEU A 253 -12.30 -20.12 23.62
N ASN A 254 -12.84 -21.31 23.90
CA ASN A 254 -13.11 -22.27 22.83
C ASN A 254 -14.19 -21.79 21.84
N GLN A 255 -15.20 -21.06 22.31
CA GLN A 255 -16.16 -20.40 21.42
C GLN A 255 -15.50 -19.32 20.55
N TRP A 256 -14.62 -18.52 21.13
CA TRP A 256 -13.86 -17.50 20.41
C TRP A 256 -12.86 -18.12 19.43
N ALA A 257 -12.18 -19.20 19.82
CA ALA A 257 -11.29 -19.93 18.92
C ALA A 257 -12.03 -20.50 17.71
N ASN A 258 -13.22 -21.03 17.91
CA ASN A 258 -14.09 -21.51 16.83
C ASN A 258 -14.60 -20.37 15.94
N GLN A 259 -14.90 -19.20 16.52
CA GLN A 259 -15.23 -18.01 15.75
C GLN A 259 -14.03 -17.51 14.92
N LEU A 260 -12.83 -17.48 15.53
CA LEU A 260 -11.60 -17.16 14.82
C LEU A 260 -11.27 -18.18 13.72
N ALA A 261 -11.58 -19.46 13.94
CA ALA A 261 -11.40 -20.49 12.92
C ALA A 261 -12.25 -20.24 11.67
N SER A 262 -13.41 -19.62 11.83
CA SER A 262 -14.30 -19.25 10.72
C SER A 262 -13.91 -17.95 10.00
N TRP A 263 -12.92 -17.20 10.51
CA TRP A 263 -12.47 -15.98 9.85
C TRP A 263 -11.67 -16.29 8.58
N GLU A 264 -11.64 -15.34 7.67
CA GLU A 264 -10.87 -15.47 6.44
C GLU A 264 -9.35 -15.49 6.74
N SER A 265 -8.69 -16.49 6.19
CA SER A 265 -7.22 -16.63 6.24
C SER A 265 -6.56 -15.83 5.15
#